data_efb430fdc5ad76af261fd348bc6f1237
#
_entry.id   efb430fdc5ad76af261fd348bc6f1237
#
_cell.length_a   1.000
_cell.length_b   1.000
_cell.length_c   1.000
_cell.angle_alpha   90.00
_cell.angle_beta   90.00
_cell.angle_gamma   90.00
#
_symmetry.space_group_name_H-M   'P 1'
#
loop_
_entity.id
_entity.type
_entity.pdbx_description
1 polymer ?
#
loop_
_entity_poly.entity_id
_entity_poly.type
_entity_poly.pdbx_seq_one_letter_code
_entity_poly.pdbx_strand_id
1 'polypeptide(L)'
;DSQAMGRVGEVITRTWQTAHKMKDQFGSLSEDPSWHDNLRARRYIAKYTINPAIAHGISHEVGSIEVGKMADLVLWKPAFFGTKPSLIIKSGFIVAAPMGDPNASIPTPQPTHFRPMFGSLGLSASVLSATFVSQLSLDRENLWMKDSKRRLSAVRDIRSITKADMKLNSAQPVIEVHPETYEVRADGELLVCEPASSLPLAQRYFLF
;
A
#
# COMPACT_ATOMS: atom_id res chain seq x y z
N ASP A 1 5.41 -12.37 8.53
CA ASP A 1 6.73 -12.31 7.86
C ASP A 1 6.64 -12.54 6.34
N SER A 2 5.56 -12.06 5.74
CA SER A 2 5.28 -12.27 4.32
C SER A 2 6.33 -11.62 3.39
N GLN A 3 6.88 -10.48 3.76
CA GLN A 3 7.90 -9.77 3.00
C GLN A 3 9.24 -10.53 2.96
N ALA A 4 9.64 -11.20 4.03
CA ALA A 4 10.86 -11.99 4.08
C ALA A 4 10.76 -13.27 3.23
N MET A 5 9.55 -13.77 3.03
CA MET A 5 9.26 -14.93 2.17
C MET A 5 8.93 -14.55 0.72
N GLY A 6 9.17 -13.30 0.32
CA GLY A 6 8.85 -12.82 -1.02
C GLY A 6 7.34 -12.64 -1.30
N ARG A 7 6.50 -12.58 -0.28
CA ARG A 7 5.04 -12.53 -0.38
C ARG A 7 4.48 -11.11 -0.18
N VAL A 8 5.11 -10.09 -0.71
CA VAL A 8 4.68 -8.69 -0.57
C VAL A 8 3.21 -8.50 -1.00
N GLY A 9 2.80 -9.14 -2.09
CA GLY A 9 1.41 -9.10 -2.56
C GLY A 9 0.41 -9.73 -1.57
N GLU A 10 0.83 -10.65 -0.73
CA GLU A 10 -0.01 -11.27 0.28
C GLU A 10 -0.42 -10.27 1.39
N VAL A 11 0.47 -9.37 1.78
CA VAL A 11 0.13 -8.30 2.75
C VAL A 11 -1.06 -7.48 2.26
N ILE A 12 -1.04 -7.07 0.99
CA ILE A 12 -2.13 -6.31 0.38
C ILE A 12 -3.41 -7.17 0.33
N THR A 13 -3.30 -8.42 -0.11
CA THR A 13 -4.41 -9.38 -0.16
C THR A 13 -5.05 -9.55 1.21
N ARG A 14 -4.27 -9.80 2.26
CA ARG A 14 -4.76 -9.97 3.63
C ARG A 14 -5.38 -8.70 4.20
N THR A 15 -4.82 -7.55 3.86
CA THR A 15 -5.40 -6.24 4.22
C THR A 15 -6.83 -6.13 3.71
N TRP A 16 -7.08 -6.47 2.45
CA TRP A 16 -8.42 -6.41 1.87
C TRP A 16 -9.36 -7.52 2.34
N GLN A 17 -8.84 -8.70 2.66
CA GLN A 17 -9.62 -9.75 3.33
C GLN A 17 -10.08 -9.30 4.72
N THR A 18 -9.21 -8.62 5.47
CA THR A 18 -9.57 -8.04 6.77
C THR A 18 -10.60 -6.93 6.62
N ALA A 19 -10.46 -6.06 5.63
CA ALA A 19 -11.45 -5.02 5.34
C ALA A 19 -12.83 -5.62 5.03
N HIS A 20 -12.87 -6.69 4.24
CA HIS A 20 -14.10 -7.42 3.94
C HIS A 20 -14.72 -8.02 5.19
N LYS A 21 -13.93 -8.75 5.99
CA LYS A 21 -14.38 -9.34 7.25
C LYS A 21 -14.97 -8.30 8.20
N MET A 22 -14.33 -7.14 8.34
CA MET A 22 -14.83 -6.06 9.18
C MET A 22 -16.13 -5.46 8.65
N LYS A 23 -16.26 -5.32 7.34
CA LYS A 23 -17.50 -4.86 6.71
C LYS A 23 -18.64 -5.85 6.90
N ASP A 24 -18.37 -7.14 6.73
CA ASP A 24 -19.34 -8.22 6.87
C ASP A 24 -19.84 -8.33 8.33
N GLN A 25 -18.93 -8.23 9.28
CA GLN A 25 -19.24 -8.38 10.72
C GLN A 25 -19.89 -7.14 11.34
N PHE A 26 -19.42 -5.94 10.98
CA PHE A 26 -19.82 -4.68 11.64
C PHE A 26 -20.60 -3.73 10.75
N GLY A 27 -20.82 -4.08 9.49
CA GLY A 27 -21.54 -3.24 8.55
C GLY A 27 -20.73 -2.03 8.04
N SER A 28 -21.46 -1.04 7.51
CA SER A 28 -20.86 0.21 7.04
C SER A 28 -20.33 1.06 8.19
N LEU A 29 -19.30 1.85 7.91
CA LEU A 29 -18.84 2.85 8.88
C LEU A 29 -19.87 3.98 8.98
N SER A 30 -20.02 4.57 10.16
CA SER A 30 -20.99 5.65 10.41
C SER A 30 -20.75 6.90 9.53
N GLU A 31 -19.52 7.13 9.16
CA GLU A 31 -19.10 8.27 8.35
C GLU A 31 -19.20 8.03 6.83
N ASP A 32 -19.41 6.77 6.41
CA ASP A 32 -19.64 6.43 5.01
C ASP A 32 -21.16 6.36 4.73
N PRO A 33 -21.65 6.93 3.63
CA PRO A 33 -23.03 6.74 3.21
C PRO A 33 -23.28 5.29 2.76
N SER A 34 -24.55 4.89 2.71
CA SER A 34 -24.93 3.49 2.44
C SER A 34 -24.56 2.96 1.03
N TRP A 35 -24.20 3.85 0.11
CA TRP A 35 -23.92 3.51 -1.29
C TRP A 35 -22.44 3.45 -1.66
N HIS A 36 -21.54 3.78 -0.72
CA HIS A 36 -20.10 3.59 -0.92
C HIS A 36 -19.38 3.36 0.41
N ASP A 37 -18.12 2.96 0.33
CA ASP A 37 -17.28 2.59 1.46
C ASP A 37 -15.89 3.28 1.38
N ASN A 38 -15.90 4.54 0.96
CA ASN A 38 -14.68 5.28 0.64
C ASN A 38 -13.78 5.52 1.86
N LEU A 39 -14.35 5.79 3.03
CA LEU A 39 -13.55 5.98 4.25
C LEU A 39 -12.86 4.69 4.64
N ARG A 40 -13.57 3.55 4.60
CA ARG A 40 -12.98 2.24 4.85
C ARG A 40 -11.86 1.95 3.85
N ALA A 41 -12.10 2.17 2.55
CA ALA A 41 -11.09 1.98 1.51
C ALA A 41 -9.84 2.84 1.79
N ARG A 42 -9.99 4.12 2.09
CA ARG A 42 -8.89 5.03 2.44
C ARG A 42 -8.14 4.57 3.71
N ARG A 43 -8.86 4.13 4.74
CA ARG A 43 -8.29 3.62 5.99
C ARG A 43 -7.41 2.39 5.74
N TYR A 44 -7.86 1.47 4.91
CA TYR A 44 -7.11 0.24 4.60
C TYR A 44 -5.98 0.47 3.60
N ILE A 45 -6.12 1.37 2.62
CA ILE A 45 -5.02 1.80 1.75
C ILE A 45 -3.91 2.45 2.59
N ALA A 46 -4.26 3.30 3.56
CA ALA A 46 -3.28 3.96 4.42
C ALA A 46 -2.36 2.97 5.16
N LYS A 47 -2.84 1.76 5.45
CA LYS A 47 -2.07 0.72 6.16
C LYS A 47 -0.84 0.23 5.40
N TYR A 48 -0.84 0.28 4.07
CA TYR A 48 0.30 -0.16 3.25
C TYR A 48 0.87 0.93 2.35
N THR A 49 0.46 2.18 2.55
CA THR A 49 0.97 3.35 1.81
C THR A 49 1.54 4.39 2.77
N ILE A 50 0.72 5.36 3.21
CA ILE A 50 1.21 6.49 4.00
C ILE A 50 1.70 6.09 5.41
N ASN A 51 1.06 5.13 6.07
CA ASN A 51 1.47 4.76 7.43
C ASN A 51 2.85 4.09 7.48
N PRO A 52 3.19 3.11 6.62
CA PRO A 52 4.57 2.64 6.51
C PRO A 52 5.55 3.75 6.11
N ALA A 53 5.15 4.66 5.22
CA ALA A 53 6.01 5.77 4.81
C ALA A 53 6.34 6.71 5.99
N ILE A 54 5.36 6.98 6.87
CA ILE A 54 5.59 7.73 8.12
C ILE A 54 6.52 6.93 9.03
N ALA A 55 6.22 5.67 9.30
CA ALA A 55 7.01 4.82 10.19
C ALA A 55 8.48 4.66 9.76
N HIS A 56 8.72 4.67 8.46
CA HIS A 56 10.08 4.60 7.89
C HIS A 56 10.74 5.97 7.64
N GLY A 57 10.07 7.07 7.97
CA GLY A 57 10.61 8.42 7.80
C GLY A 57 10.79 8.85 6.34
N ILE A 58 9.96 8.32 5.44
CA ILE A 58 10.03 8.59 4.00
C ILE A 58 8.75 9.23 3.44
N SER A 59 7.83 9.62 4.33
CA SER A 59 6.52 10.18 3.96
C SER A 59 6.59 11.53 3.26
N HIS A 60 7.72 12.22 3.33
CA HIS A 60 7.99 13.45 2.58
C HIS A 60 8.21 13.21 1.09
N GLU A 61 8.46 11.96 0.69
CA GLU A 61 8.74 11.56 -0.69
C GLU A 61 7.65 10.67 -1.30
N VAL A 62 7.06 9.78 -0.49
CA VAL A 62 6.13 8.73 -0.94
C VAL A 62 4.98 8.52 0.05
N GLY A 63 4.02 7.68 -0.33
CA GLY A 63 2.96 7.17 0.55
C GLY A 63 1.62 7.89 0.41
N SER A 64 1.57 9.07 -0.22
CA SER A 64 0.33 9.80 -0.48
C SER A 64 0.39 10.55 -1.81
N ILE A 65 -0.78 10.91 -2.32
CA ILE A 65 -0.91 11.70 -3.56
C ILE A 65 -0.92 13.17 -3.17
N GLU A 66 0.26 13.78 -3.19
CA GLU A 66 0.47 15.18 -2.81
C GLU A 66 1.50 15.81 -3.76
N VAL A 67 1.35 17.12 -4.02
CA VAL A 67 2.30 17.87 -4.84
C VAL A 67 3.69 17.84 -4.19
N GLY A 68 4.71 17.54 -4.97
CA GLY A 68 6.10 17.43 -4.53
C GLY A 68 6.56 16.01 -4.16
N LYS A 69 5.64 15.06 -4.03
CA LYS A 69 5.99 13.64 -3.83
C LYS A 69 6.16 12.90 -5.15
N MET A 70 6.82 11.73 -5.08
CA MET A 70 6.97 10.85 -6.23
C MET A 70 5.61 10.42 -6.76
N ALA A 71 5.41 10.54 -8.06
CA ALA A 71 4.17 10.11 -8.73
C ALA A 71 4.14 8.58 -8.91
N ASP A 72 4.06 7.87 -7.78
CA ASP A 72 3.90 6.41 -7.71
C ASP A 72 2.40 6.10 -7.56
N LEU A 73 1.75 5.76 -8.65
CA LEU A 73 0.30 5.69 -8.74
C LEU A 73 -0.17 4.34 -9.28
N VAL A 74 -1.29 3.86 -8.75
CA VAL A 74 -2.01 2.70 -9.31
C VAL A 74 -3.42 3.12 -9.67
N LEU A 75 -3.81 2.93 -10.92
CA LEU A 75 -5.14 3.24 -11.42
C LEU A 75 -5.99 1.96 -11.44
N TRP A 76 -7.19 2.06 -10.93
CA TRP A 76 -8.16 0.98 -10.86
C TRP A 76 -9.46 1.34 -11.56
N LYS A 77 -10.05 0.39 -12.26
CA LYS A 77 -11.48 0.45 -12.53
C LYS A 77 -12.19 0.00 -11.24
N PRO A 78 -13.20 0.73 -10.74
CA PRO A 78 -13.84 0.39 -9.45
C PRO A 78 -14.31 -1.07 -9.35
N ALA A 79 -14.87 -1.62 -10.41
CA ALA A 79 -15.29 -3.02 -10.47
C ALA A 79 -14.15 -4.05 -10.33
N PHE A 80 -12.91 -3.65 -10.53
CA PHE A 80 -11.73 -4.51 -10.44
C PHE A 80 -10.75 -4.07 -9.33
N PHE A 81 -11.23 -3.24 -8.42
CA PHE A 81 -10.43 -2.72 -7.32
C PHE A 81 -9.81 -3.86 -6.49
N GLY A 82 -8.52 -3.72 -6.18
CA GLY A 82 -7.75 -4.69 -5.40
C GLY A 82 -7.40 -5.99 -6.15
N THR A 83 -7.92 -6.20 -7.36
CA THR A 83 -7.72 -7.44 -8.14
C THR A 83 -6.91 -7.21 -9.41
N LYS A 84 -7.31 -6.23 -10.22
CA LYS A 84 -6.72 -6.01 -11.54
C LYS A 84 -6.53 -4.52 -11.80
N PRO A 85 -5.32 -3.97 -11.62
CA PRO A 85 -5.05 -2.58 -11.93
C PRO A 85 -5.17 -2.33 -13.44
N SER A 86 -5.55 -1.12 -13.80
CA SER A 86 -5.55 -0.67 -15.20
C SER A 86 -4.17 -0.15 -15.62
N LEU A 87 -3.45 0.47 -14.69
CA LEU A 87 -2.19 1.13 -14.97
C LEU A 87 -1.36 1.24 -13.69
N ILE A 88 -0.06 1.02 -13.80
CA ILE A 88 0.90 1.29 -12.73
C ILE A 88 1.92 2.31 -13.22
N ILE A 89 2.07 3.38 -12.47
CA ILE A 89 2.99 4.49 -12.73
C ILE A 89 4.03 4.55 -11.62
N LYS A 90 5.28 4.71 -11.99
CA LYS A 90 6.42 4.94 -11.10
C LYS A 90 7.09 6.25 -11.46
N SER A 91 7.17 7.18 -10.52
CA SER A 91 7.76 8.52 -10.75
C SER A 91 7.24 9.22 -12.02
N GLY A 92 5.95 9.04 -12.33
CA GLY A 92 5.31 9.63 -13.50
C GLY A 92 5.43 8.82 -14.81
N PHE A 93 6.15 7.70 -14.82
CA PHE A 93 6.30 6.84 -15.98
C PHE A 93 5.51 5.55 -15.86
N ILE A 94 4.90 5.11 -16.95
CA ILE A 94 4.16 3.84 -16.99
C ILE A 94 5.17 2.69 -16.87
N VAL A 95 5.00 1.87 -15.83
CA VAL A 95 5.85 0.69 -15.58
C VAL A 95 5.13 -0.63 -15.86
N ALA A 96 3.80 -0.65 -15.79
CA ALA A 96 3.01 -1.80 -16.19
C ALA A 96 1.61 -1.39 -16.65
N ALA A 97 1.14 -1.99 -17.72
CA ALA A 97 -0.18 -1.74 -18.31
C ALA A 97 -0.62 -2.91 -19.19
N PRO A 98 -1.93 -3.04 -19.49
CA PRO A 98 -2.40 -3.95 -20.55
C PRO A 98 -1.87 -3.49 -21.92
N MET A 99 -1.29 -4.42 -22.65
CA MET A 99 -0.78 -4.20 -24.01
C MET A 99 -0.93 -5.47 -24.84
N GLY A 100 -1.21 -5.33 -26.13
CA GLY A 100 -1.16 -6.42 -27.10
C GLY A 100 0.28 -6.81 -27.45
N ASP A 101 0.47 -7.37 -28.65
CA ASP A 101 1.80 -7.69 -29.14
C ASP A 101 2.59 -6.40 -29.39
N PRO A 102 3.75 -6.19 -28.73
CA PRO A 102 4.55 -4.98 -28.93
C PRO A 102 5.16 -4.85 -30.32
N ASN A 103 5.22 -5.92 -31.10
CA ASN A 103 5.73 -5.92 -32.48
C ASN A 103 4.62 -5.71 -33.54
N ALA A 104 3.35 -5.61 -33.11
CA ALA A 104 2.27 -5.39 -34.05
C ALA A 104 2.32 -4.00 -34.68
N SER A 105 1.84 -3.90 -35.90
CA SER A 105 1.77 -2.63 -36.63
C SER A 105 0.60 -1.73 -36.21
N ILE A 106 -0.27 -2.20 -35.34
CA ILE A 106 -1.40 -1.44 -34.79
C ILE A 106 -1.25 -1.30 -33.26
N PRO A 107 -1.75 -0.18 -32.64
CA PRO A 107 -1.52 0.08 -31.21
C PRO A 107 -2.33 -0.82 -30.27
N THR A 108 -3.38 -1.49 -30.76
CA THR A 108 -4.31 -2.27 -29.92
C THR A 108 -4.56 -3.68 -30.43
N PRO A 109 -3.50 -4.49 -30.72
CA PRO A 109 -3.70 -5.88 -31.13
C PRO A 109 -4.24 -6.72 -29.98
N GLN A 110 -5.08 -7.71 -30.29
CA GLN A 110 -5.62 -8.66 -29.33
C GLN A 110 -4.90 -10.02 -29.44
N PRO A 111 -4.80 -10.77 -28.35
CA PRO A 111 -5.22 -10.44 -26.99
C PRO A 111 -4.26 -9.47 -26.28
N THR A 112 -4.79 -8.68 -25.34
CA THR A 112 -3.97 -7.83 -24.47
C THR A 112 -3.61 -8.56 -23.19
N HIS A 113 -2.37 -8.38 -22.74
CA HIS A 113 -1.87 -8.88 -21.46
C HIS A 113 -1.29 -7.74 -20.63
N PHE A 114 -1.36 -7.85 -19.31
CA PHE A 114 -0.68 -6.92 -18.40
C PHE A 114 0.82 -7.17 -18.50
N ARG A 115 1.57 -6.17 -18.94
CA ARG A 115 2.99 -6.28 -19.29
C ARG A 115 3.83 -5.20 -18.63
N PRO A 116 5.14 -5.49 -18.38
CA PRO A 116 6.12 -4.44 -18.12
C PRO A 116 6.16 -3.43 -19.28
N MET A 117 6.21 -2.14 -18.93
CA MET A 117 6.23 -1.03 -19.88
C MET A 117 7.53 -0.22 -19.73
N PHE A 118 7.67 0.85 -20.47
CA PHE A 118 8.91 1.63 -20.65
C PHE A 118 9.65 1.96 -19.34
N GLY A 119 8.93 2.37 -18.29
CA GLY A 119 9.53 2.73 -17.01
C GLY A 119 10.11 1.56 -16.20
N SER A 120 9.81 0.31 -16.58
CA SER A 120 10.36 -0.89 -15.93
C SER A 120 11.55 -1.50 -16.65
N LEU A 121 11.98 -0.93 -17.78
CA LEU A 121 13.02 -1.50 -18.64
C LEU A 121 14.32 -0.71 -18.59
N GLY A 122 15.44 -1.41 -18.77
CA GLY A 122 16.77 -0.84 -18.87
C GLY A 122 17.14 0.08 -17.71
N LEU A 123 17.76 1.20 -17.98
CA LEU A 123 18.18 2.19 -16.98
C LEU A 123 17.00 2.92 -16.31
N SER A 124 15.83 2.95 -16.94
CA SER A 124 14.65 3.61 -16.40
C SER A 124 14.28 3.07 -15.02
N ALA A 125 14.36 1.76 -14.82
CA ALA A 125 14.08 1.14 -13.52
C ALA A 125 14.95 1.70 -12.37
N SER A 126 16.19 2.04 -12.64
CA SER A 126 17.09 2.64 -11.65
C SER A 126 16.81 4.14 -11.46
N VAL A 127 16.70 4.89 -12.57
CA VAL A 127 16.51 6.36 -12.55
C VAL A 127 15.17 6.75 -11.89
N LEU A 128 14.12 5.97 -12.09
CA LEU A 128 12.80 6.21 -11.51
C LEU A 128 12.68 5.73 -10.04
N SER A 129 13.73 5.12 -9.50
CA SER A 129 13.78 4.62 -8.12
C SER A 129 14.54 5.57 -7.20
N ALA A 130 14.21 5.50 -5.90
CA ALA A 130 14.97 6.16 -4.84
C ALA A 130 15.56 5.13 -3.88
N THR A 131 16.72 5.45 -3.31
CA THR A 131 17.31 4.73 -2.19
C THR A 131 17.29 5.66 -0.97
N PHE A 132 16.68 5.19 0.11
CA PHE A 132 16.58 5.93 1.35
C PHE A 132 17.76 5.56 2.26
N VAL A 133 18.42 6.58 2.79
CA VAL A 133 19.62 6.43 3.60
C VAL A 133 19.56 7.35 4.83
N SER A 134 20.46 7.18 5.78
CA SER A 134 20.58 8.15 6.88
C SER A 134 21.12 9.50 6.37
N GLN A 135 20.76 10.60 7.04
CA GLN A 135 21.33 11.92 6.73
C GLN A 135 22.87 11.88 6.83
N LEU A 136 23.40 11.22 7.85
CA LEU A 136 24.85 11.08 8.04
C LEU A 136 25.53 10.37 6.84
N SER A 137 24.85 9.42 6.21
CA SER A 137 25.38 8.75 5.02
C SER A 137 25.47 9.69 3.83
N LEU A 138 24.47 10.56 3.64
CA LEU A 138 24.50 11.59 2.58
C LEU A 138 25.64 12.58 2.82
N ASP A 139 25.78 13.07 4.05
CA ASP A 139 26.78 14.09 4.42
C ASP A 139 28.23 13.57 4.25
N ARG A 140 28.46 12.29 4.42
CA ARG A 140 29.77 11.65 4.29
C ARG A 140 30.16 11.21 2.90
N GLU A 141 29.29 11.35 1.91
CA GLU A 141 29.55 10.93 0.53
C GLU A 141 30.22 9.55 0.40
N ASN A 142 29.61 8.52 1.00
CA ASN A 142 30.17 7.18 0.96
C ASN A 142 30.43 6.71 -0.48
N LEU A 143 31.56 6.02 -0.70
CA LEU A 143 32.04 5.63 -2.03
C LEU A 143 30.99 4.89 -2.89
N TRP A 144 30.22 3.97 -2.31
CA TRP A 144 29.20 3.22 -3.03
C TRP A 144 28.02 4.09 -3.51
N MET A 145 27.83 5.28 -2.91
CA MET A 145 26.75 6.21 -3.28
C MET A 145 27.09 6.98 -4.55
N LYS A 146 28.38 7.21 -4.82
CA LYS A 146 28.84 7.98 -6.00
C LYS A 146 28.47 7.31 -7.33
N ASP A 147 28.43 5.98 -7.34
CA ASP A 147 28.10 5.21 -8.54
C ASP A 147 26.60 4.87 -8.65
N SER A 148 25.79 5.27 -7.68
CA SER A 148 24.36 4.99 -7.68
C SER A 148 23.66 5.74 -8.80
N LYS A 149 22.93 5.02 -9.63
CA LYS A 149 22.01 5.61 -10.62
C LYS A 149 20.65 5.99 -10.01
N ARG A 150 20.39 5.58 -8.77
CA ARG A 150 19.15 5.90 -8.06
C ARG A 150 19.31 7.24 -7.34
N ARG A 151 18.22 7.99 -7.25
CA ARG A 151 18.15 9.18 -6.41
C ARG A 151 18.31 8.76 -4.95
N LEU A 152 19.16 9.46 -4.22
CA LEU A 152 19.33 9.26 -2.78
C LEU A 152 18.49 10.28 -2.02
N SER A 153 17.83 9.84 -0.95
CA SER A 153 17.05 10.70 -0.06
C SER A 153 17.23 10.29 1.39
N ALA A 154 17.27 11.24 2.29
CA ALA A 154 17.42 10.97 3.72
C ALA A 154 16.10 10.52 4.34
N VAL A 155 16.14 9.55 5.24
CA VAL A 155 15.05 9.28 6.18
C VAL A 155 14.97 10.40 7.22
N ARG A 156 13.75 10.74 7.68
CA ARG A 156 13.49 11.84 8.61
C ARG A 156 12.55 11.39 9.73
N ASP A 157 12.72 12.01 10.91
CA ASP A 157 11.76 12.00 12.02
C ASP A 157 11.34 10.61 12.54
N ILE A 158 12.20 9.59 12.40
CA ILE A 158 11.84 8.20 12.76
C ILE A 158 11.85 7.88 14.26
N ARG A 159 12.39 8.77 15.12
CA ARG A 159 12.57 8.47 16.53
C ARG A 159 11.45 8.95 17.45
N SER A 160 10.63 9.88 16.98
CA SER A 160 9.52 10.47 17.72
C SER A 160 8.14 9.97 17.27
N ILE A 161 8.09 9.10 16.27
CA ILE A 161 6.85 8.59 15.69
C ILE A 161 6.18 7.62 16.64
N THR A 162 4.86 7.81 16.81
CA THR A 162 4.00 6.99 17.64
C THR A 162 2.76 6.54 16.86
N LYS A 163 1.92 5.73 17.49
CA LYS A 163 0.62 5.34 16.93
C LYS A 163 -0.28 6.55 16.61
N ALA A 164 -0.16 7.64 17.38
CA ALA A 164 -0.95 8.86 17.18
C ALA A 164 -0.67 9.54 15.83
N ASP A 165 0.50 9.33 15.25
CA ASP A 165 0.91 9.93 13.97
C ASP A 165 0.32 9.18 12.75
N MET A 166 -0.24 8.00 12.95
CA MET A 166 -0.76 7.15 11.87
C MET A 166 -2.06 7.72 11.29
N LYS A 167 -2.09 7.92 9.99
CA LYS A 167 -3.24 8.45 9.27
C LYS A 167 -4.39 7.44 9.26
N LEU A 168 -5.59 7.90 9.66
CA LEU A 168 -6.81 7.09 9.74
C LEU A 168 -6.66 5.80 10.60
N ASN A 169 -5.66 5.76 11.47
CA ASN A 169 -5.33 4.61 12.32
C ASN A 169 -4.59 5.05 13.60
N SER A 170 -5.02 6.16 14.20
CA SER A 170 -4.40 6.78 15.38
C SER A 170 -5.01 6.34 16.71
N ALA A 171 -6.08 5.55 16.70
CA ALA A 171 -6.71 5.07 17.93
C ALA A 171 -5.72 4.29 18.80
N GLN A 172 -5.78 4.55 20.12
CA GLN A 172 -4.89 3.95 21.13
C GLN A 172 -5.74 3.44 22.31
N PRO A 173 -6.61 2.44 22.10
CA PRO A 173 -7.39 1.87 23.19
C PRO A 173 -6.47 1.21 24.23
N VAL A 174 -6.93 1.19 25.48
CA VAL A 174 -6.31 0.36 26.52
C VAL A 174 -6.66 -1.09 26.24
N ILE A 175 -5.65 -1.89 25.92
CA ILE A 175 -5.84 -3.31 25.62
C ILE A 175 -5.48 -4.14 26.84
N GLU A 176 -6.42 -4.97 27.30
CA GLU A 176 -6.27 -5.93 28.37
C GLU A 176 -6.40 -7.35 27.81
N VAL A 177 -5.48 -8.23 28.17
CA VAL A 177 -5.52 -9.65 27.80
C VAL A 177 -5.53 -10.49 29.06
N HIS A 178 -6.56 -11.31 29.23
CA HIS A 178 -6.64 -12.20 30.38
C HIS A 178 -5.59 -13.32 30.25
N PRO A 179 -4.72 -13.55 31.26
CA PRO A 179 -3.58 -14.45 31.13
C PRO A 179 -3.95 -15.94 31.01
N GLU A 180 -5.13 -16.32 31.46
CA GLU A 180 -5.60 -17.73 31.45
C GLU A 180 -6.62 -18.00 30.36
N THR A 181 -7.61 -17.10 30.17
CA THR A 181 -8.69 -17.28 29.17
C THR A 181 -8.37 -16.71 27.81
N TYR A 182 -7.36 -15.83 27.74
CA TYR A 182 -6.96 -15.09 26.54
C TYR A 182 -8.06 -14.16 25.99
N GLU A 183 -9.07 -13.84 26.80
CA GLU A 183 -10.03 -12.81 26.44
C GLU A 183 -9.32 -11.48 26.26
N VAL A 184 -9.65 -10.77 25.16
CA VAL A 184 -9.10 -9.46 24.85
C VAL A 184 -10.17 -8.40 25.03
N ARG A 185 -9.86 -7.36 25.80
CA ARG A 185 -10.73 -6.19 25.97
C ARG A 185 -10.02 -4.93 25.46
N ALA A 186 -10.79 -4.05 24.84
CA ALA A 186 -10.34 -2.72 24.43
C ALA A 186 -11.21 -1.68 25.15
N ASP A 187 -10.62 -0.83 26.00
CA ASP A 187 -11.33 0.12 26.85
C ASP A 187 -12.46 -0.53 27.67
N GLY A 188 -12.22 -1.76 28.15
CA GLY A 188 -13.18 -2.57 28.91
C GLY A 188 -14.19 -3.35 28.07
N GLU A 189 -14.33 -3.10 26.77
CA GLU A 189 -15.22 -3.82 25.85
C GLU A 189 -14.57 -5.13 25.39
N LEU A 190 -15.28 -6.27 25.54
CA LEU A 190 -14.81 -7.57 25.08
C LEU A 190 -14.78 -7.61 23.54
N LEU A 191 -13.61 -7.90 22.98
CA LEU A 191 -13.44 -8.07 21.54
C LEU A 191 -13.78 -9.51 21.14
N VAL A 192 -14.79 -9.65 20.31
CA VAL A 192 -15.23 -10.93 19.75
C VAL A 192 -15.17 -10.85 18.23
N CYS A 193 -14.71 -11.93 17.60
CA CYS A 193 -14.70 -12.07 16.16
C CYS A 193 -15.18 -13.47 15.79
N GLU A 194 -16.33 -13.54 15.15
CA GLU A 194 -16.86 -14.81 14.66
C GLU A 194 -15.96 -15.40 13.57
N PRO A 195 -15.78 -16.71 13.51
CA PRO A 195 -15.06 -17.37 12.43
C PRO A 195 -15.67 -17.03 11.07
N ALA A 196 -14.82 -16.81 10.07
CA ALA A 196 -15.30 -16.60 8.70
C ALA A 196 -15.87 -17.92 8.14
N SER A 197 -17.12 -17.88 7.66
CA SER A 197 -17.77 -19.01 7.00
C SER A 197 -17.37 -19.12 5.53
N SER A 198 -16.94 -18.00 4.91
CA SER A 198 -16.45 -17.94 3.55
C SER A 198 -15.37 -16.86 3.40
N LEU A 199 -14.46 -17.05 2.45
CA LEU A 199 -13.45 -16.06 2.10
C LEU A 199 -13.48 -15.83 0.59
N PRO A 200 -13.46 -14.57 0.13
CA PRO A 200 -13.36 -14.27 -1.29
C PRO A 200 -12.00 -14.74 -1.82
N LEU A 201 -11.98 -15.49 -2.91
CA LEU A 201 -10.74 -16.02 -3.50
C LEU A 201 -10.15 -15.10 -4.56
N ALA A 202 -10.98 -14.50 -5.40
CA ALA A 202 -10.54 -13.67 -6.52
C ALA A 202 -10.61 -12.18 -6.21
N GLN A 203 -11.76 -11.69 -5.79
CA GLN A 203 -11.94 -10.30 -5.36
C GLN A 203 -12.03 -10.25 -3.83
N ARG A 204 -11.21 -9.43 -3.19
CA ARG A 204 -11.07 -9.37 -1.72
C ARG A 204 -11.93 -8.30 -1.07
N TYR A 205 -12.41 -7.35 -1.86
CA TYR A 205 -13.17 -6.23 -1.35
C TYR A 205 -14.00 -5.57 -2.45
N PHE A 206 -15.25 -5.24 -2.12
CA PHE A 206 -16.15 -4.47 -2.98
C PHE A 206 -16.31 -3.06 -2.42
N LEU A 207 -16.14 -2.05 -3.26
CA LEU A 207 -16.21 -0.64 -2.86
C LEU A 207 -17.66 -0.16 -2.61
N PHE A 208 -18.63 -0.91 -3.06
CA PHE A 208 -20.06 -0.58 -3.00
C PHE A 208 -20.91 -1.83 -2.84
#